data_252860a395f51d8cd9c9cc35798391cc
#
_entry.id   252860a395f51d8cd9c9cc35798391cc
#
_cell.length_a   1.000
_cell.length_b   1.000
_cell.length_c   1.000
_cell.angle_alpha   90.00
_cell.angle_beta   90.00
_cell.angle_gamma   90.00
#
_symmetry.space_group_name_H-M   'P 1'
#
loop_
_entity.id
_entity.type
_entity.pdbx_description
1 polymer ?
#
loop_
_entity_poly.entity_id
_entity_poly.type
_entity_poly.pdbx_seq_one_letter_code
_entity_poly.pdbx_strand_id
1 'polypeptide(L)'
;MKKILIVMSAAAGLAFVGCRPQNPDAPAVREFIRDNWHTTVQHCTADTATLIGLPYPYTVPTAGAMFREMYYWDTFFTNEGLVRDGHPELAKGNTDNLLYMVRRFGKVYNGSRTYYEARSQTPYLSMMVDRIYRLTGDKQWLADAYQTLKEEYGFWMRERLTPTGLNRYGSSASDALVDEFLVTGGKRLG
;
A
#
# COMPACT_ATOMS: atom_id res chain seq x y z
N MET A 1 -31.58 7.24 68.33
CA MET A 1 -30.50 6.89 67.43
C MET A 1 -31.09 6.06 66.30
N LYS A 2 -31.34 6.67 65.13
CA LYS A 2 -31.92 5.99 63.94
C LYS A 2 -30.77 5.50 63.05
N LYS A 3 -30.67 4.18 62.83
CA LYS A 3 -29.72 3.58 61.90
C LYS A 3 -30.25 3.71 60.50
N ILE A 4 -29.55 4.44 59.65
CA ILE A 4 -29.84 4.54 58.23
C ILE A 4 -29.13 3.37 57.55
N LEU A 5 -29.93 2.50 56.94
CA LEU A 5 -29.46 1.36 56.11
C LEU A 5 -29.29 1.86 54.67
N ILE A 6 -28.05 1.98 54.22
CA ILE A 6 -27.74 2.29 52.82
C ILE A 6 -27.77 0.98 52.01
N VAL A 7 -28.76 0.83 51.15
CA VAL A 7 -28.82 -0.27 50.19
C VAL A 7 -28.06 0.18 48.95
N MET A 8 -26.86 -0.38 48.71
CA MET A 8 -26.13 -0.22 47.46
C MET A 8 -26.72 -1.15 46.42
N SER A 9 -27.49 -0.61 45.48
CA SER A 9 -27.92 -1.33 44.28
C SER A 9 -26.75 -1.45 43.31
N ALA A 10 -26.18 -2.64 43.19
CA ALA A 10 -25.23 -2.95 42.12
C ALA A 10 -26.01 -3.15 40.81
N ALA A 11 -26.01 -2.13 39.95
CA ALA A 11 -26.49 -2.26 38.59
C ALA A 11 -25.45 -3.06 37.77
N ALA A 12 -25.69 -4.36 37.58
CA ALA A 12 -24.92 -5.16 36.62
C ALA A 12 -25.27 -4.72 35.20
N GLY A 13 -24.42 -3.89 34.63
CA GLY A 13 -24.49 -3.53 33.22
C GLY A 13 -24.16 -4.75 32.36
N LEU A 14 -25.18 -5.43 31.83
CA LEU A 14 -25.03 -6.40 30.77
C LEU A 14 -24.56 -5.65 29.51
N ALA A 15 -23.25 -5.69 29.25
CA ALA A 15 -22.70 -5.31 27.94
C ALA A 15 -23.20 -6.33 26.91
N PHE A 16 -24.23 -5.97 26.17
CA PHE A 16 -24.58 -6.68 24.95
C PHE A 16 -23.44 -6.49 23.94
N VAL A 17 -22.51 -7.41 23.92
CA VAL A 17 -21.61 -7.62 22.78
C VAL A 17 -22.53 -8.11 21.67
N GLY A 18 -23.04 -7.18 20.87
CA GLY A 18 -23.84 -7.51 19.70
C GLY A 18 -22.99 -8.33 18.75
N CYS A 19 -23.15 -9.65 18.72
CA CYS A 19 -22.68 -10.49 17.64
C CYS A 19 -23.29 -9.94 16.35
N ARG A 20 -22.51 -9.18 15.55
CA ARG A 20 -22.90 -8.88 14.18
C ARG A 20 -23.08 -10.23 13.48
N PRO A 21 -24.19 -10.47 12.78
CA PRO A 21 -24.36 -11.68 12.00
C PRO A 21 -23.18 -11.76 11.05
N GLN A 22 -22.38 -12.81 11.17
CA GLN A 22 -21.27 -13.06 10.25
C GLN A 22 -21.90 -13.38 8.89
N ASN A 23 -21.43 -12.70 7.83
CA ASN A 23 -21.82 -13.07 6.47
C ASN A 23 -21.43 -14.54 6.24
N PRO A 24 -22.37 -15.43 5.89
CA PRO A 24 -22.12 -16.86 5.71
C PRO A 24 -21.08 -17.15 4.61
N ASP A 25 -20.91 -16.24 3.63
CA ASP A 25 -19.97 -16.37 2.51
C ASP A 25 -18.54 -15.92 2.88
N ALA A 26 -18.35 -15.21 4.01
CA ALA A 26 -17.06 -14.66 4.38
C ALA A 26 -15.95 -15.72 4.52
N PRO A 27 -16.18 -16.94 5.06
CA PRO A 27 -15.16 -17.98 5.10
C PRO A 27 -14.70 -18.40 3.70
N ALA A 28 -15.63 -18.66 2.78
CA ALA A 28 -15.32 -19.08 1.42
C ALA A 28 -14.54 -18.00 0.64
N VAL A 29 -14.91 -16.72 0.81
CA VAL A 29 -14.16 -15.60 0.21
C VAL A 29 -12.74 -15.51 0.75
N ARG A 30 -12.55 -15.69 2.06
CA ARG A 30 -11.21 -15.68 2.66
C ARG A 30 -10.34 -16.84 2.18
N GLU A 31 -10.91 -18.03 2.07
CA GLU A 31 -10.23 -19.20 1.53
C GLU A 31 -9.81 -18.96 0.07
N PHE A 32 -10.74 -18.47 -0.74
CA PHE A 32 -10.44 -18.10 -2.13
C PHE A 32 -9.29 -17.09 -2.23
N ILE A 33 -9.30 -16.01 -1.44
CA ILE A 33 -8.23 -15.02 -1.44
C ILE A 33 -6.90 -15.67 -1.08
N ARG A 34 -6.84 -16.40 0.03
CA ARG A 34 -5.61 -17.06 0.51
C ARG A 34 -5.01 -18.01 -0.53
N ASP A 35 -5.86 -18.77 -1.21
CA ASP A 35 -5.41 -19.80 -2.15
C ASP A 35 -5.02 -19.21 -3.52
N ASN A 36 -5.41 -17.96 -3.81
CA ASN A 36 -5.20 -17.32 -5.11
C ASN A 36 -4.17 -16.18 -5.13
N TRP A 37 -3.43 -15.89 -4.04
CA TRP A 37 -2.37 -14.87 -4.05
C TRP A 37 -1.37 -15.03 -5.20
N HIS A 38 -1.01 -16.28 -5.54
CA HIS A 38 -0.07 -16.59 -6.62
C HIS A 38 -0.49 -16.04 -7.99
N THR A 39 -1.79 -15.87 -8.23
CA THR A 39 -2.32 -15.35 -9.52
C THR A 39 -2.04 -13.85 -9.70
N THR A 40 -1.78 -13.14 -8.62
CA THR A 40 -1.46 -11.70 -8.63
C THR A 40 0.04 -11.42 -8.72
N VAL A 41 0.90 -12.44 -8.59
CA VAL A 41 2.35 -12.25 -8.56
C VAL A 41 2.91 -12.05 -9.96
N GLN A 42 3.76 -11.04 -10.13
CA GLN A 42 4.52 -10.73 -11.33
C GLN A 42 6.01 -10.69 -11.00
N HIS A 43 6.84 -10.91 -12.03
CA HIS A 43 8.29 -10.74 -11.91
C HIS A 43 8.83 -10.20 -13.24
N CYS A 44 9.14 -8.92 -13.28
CA CYS A 44 9.75 -8.24 -14.42
C CYS A 44 10.88 -7.37 -13.89
N THR A 45 12.12 -7.79 -14.14
CA THR A 45 13.33 -7.13 -13.60
C THR A 45 13.94 -6.10 -14.57
N ALA A 46 13.56 -6.13 -15.83
CA ALA A 46 14.04 -5.19 -16.84
C ALA A 46 12.94 -4.22 -17.26
N ASP A 47 13.32 -2.99 -17.58
CA ASP A 47 12.41 -2.03 -18.20
C ASP A 47 11.95 -2.57 -19.57
N THR A 48 10.64 -2.53 -19.81
CA THR A 48 10.06 -3.05 -21.06
C THR A 48 8.98 -2.09 -21.56
N ALA A 49 9.22 -1.39 -22.63
CA ALA A 49 8.38 -0.29 -23.12
C ALA A 49 8.11 0.71 -21.98
N THR A 50 6.88 0.84 -21.50
CA THR A 50 6.52 1.74 -20.41
C THR A 50 6.60 1.10 -19.03
N LEU A 51 6.75 -0.24 -18.94
CA LEU A 51 6.84 -0.95 -17.67
C LEU A 51 8.23 -0.79 -17.06
N ILE A 52 8.28 -0.33 -15.81
CA ILE A 52 9.50 -0.21 -15.03
C ILE A 52 9.84 -1.57 -14.42
N GLY A 53 11.06 -2.06 -14.67
CA GLY A 53 11.59 -3.27 -14.07
C GLY A 53 11.80 -3.11 -12.56
N LEU A 54 11.39 -4.11 -11.80
CA LEU A 54 11.47 -4.13 -10.34
C LEU A 54 12.31 -5.33 -9.88
N PRO A 55 13.23 -5.16 -8.92
CA PRO A 55 14.21 -6.19 -8.56
C PRO A 55 13.62 -7.45 -7.92
N TYR A 56 12.43 -7.35 -7.30
CA TYR A 56 11.78 -8.46 -6.60
C TYR A 56 10.45 -8.83 -7.25
N PRO A 57 9.96 -10.08 -7.07
CA PRO A 57 8.56 -10.40 -7.36
C PRO A 57 7.63 -9.43 -6.65
N TYR A 58 6.54 -9.05 -7.32
CA TYR A 58 5.58 -8.08 -6.81
C TYR A 58 4.15 -8.48 -7.11
N THR A 59 3.20 -7.95 -6.36
CA THR A 59 1.78 -8.17 -6.59
C THR A 59 1.16 -7.05 -7.40
N VAL A 60 0.14 -7.42 -8.17
CA VAL A 60 -0.72 -6.50 -8.92
C VAL A 60 -2.13 -6.53 -8.35
N PRO A 61 -2.94 -5.45 -8.54
CA PRO A 61 -4.25 -5.34 -7.89
C PRO A 61 -5.28 -6.39 -8.30
N THR A 62 -5.10 -7.01 -9.47
CA THR A 62 -6.06 -7.98 -10.01
C THR A 62 -5.37 -9.22 -10.58
N ALA A 63 -6.05 -10.37 -10.50
CA ALA A 63 -5.61 -11.60 -11.17
C ALA A 63 -5.87 -11.59 -12.70
N GLY A 64 -6.59 -10.60 -13.22
CA GLY A 64 -6.96 -10.47 -14.63
C GLY A 64 -5.88 -9.88 -15.51
N ALA A 65 -6.24 -9.60 -16.77
CA ALA A 65 -5.33 -9.02 -17.77
C ALA A 65 -5.06 -7.51 -17.55
N MET A 66 -5.91 -6.83 -16.80
CA MET A 66 -5.77 -5.40 -16.50
C MET A 66 -4.85 -5.17 -15.28
N PHE A 67 -4.26 -3.97 -15.19
CA PHE A 67 -3.46 -3.53 -14.04
C PHE A 67 -2.30 -4.49 -13.72
N ARG A 68 -1.47 -4.79 -14.73
CA ARG A 68 -0.35 -5.74 -14.62
C ARG A 68 0.93 -5.11 -14.03
N GLU A 69 0.90 -3.86 -13.67
CA GLU A 69 1.94 -3.11 -12.97
C GLU A 69 1.66 -3.06 -11.46
N MET A 70 2.72 -2.81 -10.68
CA MET A 70 2.62 -2.54 -9.25
C MET A 70 2.07 -1.13 -9.03
N TYR A 71 1.10 -0.97 -8.13
CA TYR A 71 0.55 0.34 -7.76
C TYR A 71 0.88 0.68 -6.30
N TYR A 72 1.06 1.98 -6.00
CA TYR A 72 1.61 2.41 -4.72
C TYR A 72 0.69 2.06 -3.53
N TRP A 73 -0.47 2.71 -3.43
CA TRP A 73 -1.34 2.52 -2.26
C TRP A 73 -2.02 1.15 -2.24
N ASP A 74 -2.30 0.57 -3.41
CA ASP A 74 -2.84 -0.79 -3.54
C ASP A 74 -1.92 -1.80 -2.86
N THR A 75 -0.62 -1.61 -3.04
CA THR A 75 0.41 -2.46 -2.43
C THR A 75 0.34 -2.43 -0.90
N PHE A 76 0.01 -1.29 -0.27
CA PHE A 76 -0.15 -1.24 1.17
C PHE A 76 -1.26 -2.18 1.66
N PHE A 77 -2.45 -2.11 1.06
CA PHE A 77 -3.57 -2.97 1.43
C PHE A 77 -3.29 -4.43 1.12
N THR A 78 -2.66 -4.70 -0.02
CA THR A 78 -2.24 -6.05 -0.41
C THR A 78 -1.23 -6.62 0.59
N ASN A 79 -0.23 -5.85 1.02
CA ASN A 79 0.76 -6.28 2.01
C ASN A 79 0.12 -6.66 3.35
N GLU A 80 -0.91 -5.95 3.81
CA GLU A 80 -1.64 -6.32 5.04
C GLU A 80 -2.35 -7.67 4.88
N GLY A 81 -2.92 -7.94 3.71
CA GLY A 81 -3.49 -9.26 3.37
C GLY A 81 -2.43 -10.36 3.33
N LEU A 82 -1.34 -10.13 2.61
CA LEU A 82 -0.22 -11.07 2.47
C LEU A 82 0.39 -11.48 3.81
N VAL A 83 0.65 -10.49 4.68
CA VAL A 83 1.20 -10.77 6.03
C VAL A 83 0.23 -11.61 6.85
N ARG A 84 -1.06 -11.29 6.80
CA ARG A 84 -2.10 -12.02 7.52
C ARG A 84 -2.23 -13.48 7.05
N ASP A 85 -2.06 -13.70 5.74
CA ASP A 85 -2.21 -15.02 5.13
C ASP A 85 -0.88 -15.82 5.08
N GLY A 86 0.20 -15.31 5.71
CA GLY A 86 1.46 -16.03 5.87
C GLY A 86 2.47 -15.87 4.73
N HIS A 87 2.38 -14.77 3.96
CA HIS A 87 3.30 -14.43 2.86
C HIS A 87 4.15 -13.18 3.15
N PRO A 88 4.85 -13.07 4.31
CA PRO A 88 5.59 -11.86 4.68
C PRO A 88 6.75 -11.54 3.74
N GLU A 89 7.36 -12.55 3.11
CA GLU A 89 8.47 -12.38 2.16
C GLU A 89 8.01 -11.64 0.89
N LEU A 90 6.81 -11.94 0.41
CA LEU A 90 6.24 -11.25 -0.75
C LEU A 90 5.87 -9.81 -0.39
N ALA A 91 5.33 -9.57 0.81
CA ALA A 91 5.07 -8.22 1.31
C ALA A 91 6.37 -7.41 1.49
N LYS A 92 7.46 -8.06 1.93
CA LYS A 92 8.78 -7.43 1.99
C LYS A 92 9.31 -7.09 0.59
N GLY A 93 9.23 -8.01 -0.37
CA GLY A 93 9.61 -7.78 -1.76
C GLY A 93 8.85 -6.60 -2.39
N ASN A 94 7.54 -6.53 -2.16
CA ASN A 94 6.71 -5.38 -2.55
C ASN A 94 7.24 -4.06 -1.95
N THR A 95 7.55 -4.05 -0.65
CA THR A 95 8.08 -2.87 0.04
C THR A 95 9.46 -2.47 -0.50
N ASP A 96 10.35 -3.44 -0.71
CA ASP A 96 11.69 -3.22 -1.27
C ASP A 96 11.64 -2.66 -2.71
N ASN A 97 10.65 -3.07 -3.51
CA ASN A 97 10.42 -2.51 -4.84
C ASN A 97 9.98 -1.03 -4.79
N LEU A 98 9.15 -0.64 -3.84
CA LEU A 98 8.78 0.77 -3.65
C LEU A 98 9.99 1.59 -3.15
N LEU A 99 10.78 1.06 -2.23
CA LEU A 99 12.05 1.68 -1.82
C LEU A 99 13.02 1.81 -3.01
N TYR A 100 13.10 0.81 -3.88
CA TYR A 100 13.88 0.89 -5.11
C TYR A 100 13.38 2.02 -6.04
N MET A 101 12.07 2.20 -6.19
CA MET A 101 11.52 3.30 -6.99
C MET A 101 11.92 4.67 -6.42
N VAL A 102 11.87 4.86 -5.10
CA VAL A 102 12.35 6.10 -4.48
C VAL A 102 13.84 6.33 -4.75
N ARG A 103 14.69 5.32 -4.54
CA ARG A 103 16.14 5.43 -4.82
C ARG A 103 16.45 5.74 -6.28
N ARG A 104 15.64 5.24 -7.20
CA ARG A 104 15.83 5.43 -8.64
C ARG A 104 15.29 6.77 -9.15
N PHE A 105 14.16 7.23 -8.62
CA PHE A 105 13.40 8.35 -9.17
C PHE A 105 13.14 9.49 -8.17
N GLY A 106 13.60 9.37 -6.94
CA GLY A 106 13.34 10.32 -5.84
C GLY A 106 11.91 10.31 -5.30
N LYS A 107 11.04 9.44 -5.83
CA LYS A 107 9.61 9.33 -5.48
C LYS A 107 9.06 7.97 -5.89
N VAL A 108 7.89 7.61 -5.34
CA VAL A 108 7.09 6.51 -5.87
C VAL A 108 6.09 7.08 -6.89
N TYR A 109 6.02 6.45 -8.05
CA TYR A 109 5.01 6.76 -9.06
C TYR A 109 3.64 6.18 -8.65
N ASN A 110 2.57 6.63 -9.29
CA ASN A 110 1.24 6.06 -9.09
C ASN A 110 1.22 4.53 -9.31
N GLY A 111 1.96 4.08 -10.31
CA GLY A 111 2.23 2.68 -10.60
C GLY A 111 3.57 2.53 -11.33
N SER A 112 4.07 1.30 -11.46
CA SER A 112 5.38 1.01 -12.07
C SER A 112 5.36 1.13 -13.61
N ARG A 113 4.94 2.33 -14.10
CA ARG A 113 4.97 2.73 -15.51
C ARG A 113 5.50 4.15 -15.68
N THR A 114 6.21 4.41 -16.78
CA THR A 114 6.80 5.73 -17.06
C THR A 114 5.74 6.83 -17.12
N TYR A 115 4.59 6.59 -17.74
CA TYR A 115 3.50 7.55 -17.86
C TYR A 115 2.79 7.88 -16.53
N TYR A 116 3.14 7.21 -15.44
CA TYR A 116 2.65 7.52 -14.09
C TYR A 116 3.58 8.44 -13.29
N GLU A 117 4.69 8.88 -13.88
CA GLU A 117 5.71 9.68 -13.22
C GLU A 117 5.15 10.93 -12.52
N ALA A 118 4.24 11.63 -13.20
CA ALA A 118 3.71 12.90 -12.71
C ALA A 118 2.59 12.76 -11.67
N ARG A 119 2.08 11.55 -11.42
CA ARG A 119 0.92 11.32 -10.57
C ARG A 119 1.32 10.79 -9.20
N SER A 120 0.64 11.30 -8.17
CA SER A 120 0.82 10.84 -6.79
C SER A 120 -0.35 9.97 -6.35
N GLN A 121 -0.03 8.93 -5.58
CA GLN A 121 -0.98 8.21 -4.72
C GLN A 121 -0.64 8.47 -3.25
N THR A 122 -1.48 8.00 -2.33
CA THR A 122 -1.28 8.16 -0.88
C THR A 122 0.05 7.52 -0.44
N PRO A 123 0.91 8.25 0.31
CA PRO A 123 2.26 7.81 0.69
C PRO A 123 2.23 6.84 1.88
N TYR A 124 1.99 5.58 1.64
CA TYR A 124 1.96 4.52 2.66
C TYR A 124 3.31 3.81 2.89
N LEU A 125 4.39 4.18 2.19
CA LEU A 125 5.66 3.45 2.24
C LEU A 125 6.25 3.35 3.66
N SER A 126 6.19 4.43 4.44
CA SER A 126 6.69 4.42 5.82
C SER A 126 5.92 3.43 6.71
N MET A 127 4.61 3.27 6.49
CA MET A 127 3.79 2.29 7.22
C MET A 127 4.14 0.85 6.81
N MET A 128 4.41 0.63 5.51
CA MET A 128 4.88 -0.67 5.03
C MET A 128 6.25 -1.02 5.61
N VAL A 129 7.17 -0.06 5.67
CA VAL A 129 8.50 -0.24 6.28
C VAL A 129 8.37 -0.57 7.78
N ASP A 130 7.56 0.16 8.54
CA ASP A 130 7.31 -0.16 9.96
C ASP A 130 6.73 -1.58 10.11
N ARG A 131 5.79 -1.97 9.24
CA ARG A 131 5.18 -3.29 9.27
C ARG A 131 6.19 -4.40 9.04
N ILE A 132 7.04 -4.26 8.03
CA ILE A 132 8.09 -5.25 7.73
C ILE A 132 9.14 -5.30 8.84
N TYR A 133 9.56 -4.14 9.36
CA TYR A 133 10.50 -4.11 10.49
C TYR A 133 9.96 -4.81 11.73
N ARG A 134 8.68 -4.63 12.07
CA ARG A 134 8.05 -5.36 13.20
C ARG A 134 8.02 -6.87 13.01
N LEU A 135 8.01 -7.35 11.78
CA LEU A 135 8.04 -8.78 11.47
C LEU A 135 9.45 -9.36 11.49
N THR A 136 10.43 -8.60 11.02
CA THR A 136 11.80 -9.12 10.81
C THR A 136 12.76 -8.76 11.93
N GLY A 137 12.57 -7.63 12.62
CA GLY A 137 13.52 -7.07 13.56
C GLY A 137 14.84 -6.60 12.94
N ASP A 138 14.94 -6.54 11.60
CA ASP A 138 16.17 -6.21 10.88
C ASP A 138 16.46 -4.71 10.95
N LYS A 139 17.35 -4.35 11.89
CA LYS A 139 17.75 -2.96 12.14
C LYS A 139 18.59 -2.38 11.01
N GLN A 140 19.39 -3.21 10.32
CA GLN A 140 20.22 -2.73 9.21
C GLN A 140 19.34 -2.37 8.02
N TRP A 141 18.41 -3.24 7.65
CA TRP A 141 17.41 -2.97 6.62
C TRP A 141 16.59 -1.71 6.94
N LEU A 142 16.16 -1.55 8.21
CA LEU A 142 15.42 -0.34 8.64
C LEU A 142 16.27 0.93 8.48
N ALA A 143 17.55 0.89 8.83
CA ALA A 143 18.45 2.04 8.69
C ALA A 143 18.59 2.47 7.22
N ASP A 144 18.72 1.51 6.30
CA ASP A 144 18.83 1.77 4.86
C ASP A 144 17.48 2.28 4.29
N ALA A 145 16.36 1.66 4.71
CA ALA A 145 15.03 2.09 4.34
C ALA A 145 14.72 3.51 4.83
N TYR A 146 15.15 3.86 6.05
CA TYR A 146 14.95 5.19 6.62
C TYR A 146 15.62 6.31 5.79
N GLN A 147 16.82 6.08 5.25
CA GLN A 147 17.44 7.06 4.35
C GLN A 147 16.58 7.29 3.09
N THR A 148 16.05 6.21 2.52
CA THR A 148 15.16 6.27 1.37
C THR A 148 13.84 6.97 1.69
N LEU A 149 13.25 6.71 2.86
CA LEU A 149 12.03 7.39 3.31
C LEU A 149 12.22 8.90 3.48
N LYS A 150 13.41 9.37 3.86
CA LYS A 150 13.71 10.81 3.89
C LYS A 150 13.68 11.45 2.50
N GLU A 151 14.09 10.73 1.48
CA GLU A 151 14.02 11.20 0.08
C GLU A 151 12.58 11.34 -0.36
N GLU A 152 11.73 10.34 -0.10
CA GLU A 152 10.31 10.42 -0.40
C GLU A 152 9.62 11.55 0.36
N TYR A 153 9.90 11.69 1.66
CA TYR A 153 9.41 12.83 2.44
C TYR A 153 9.82 14.17 1.83
N GLY A 154 11.09 14.27 1.40
CA GLY A 154 11.61 15.45 0.72
C GLY A 154 10.84 15.78 -0.57
N PHE A 155 10.47 14.78 -1.37
CA PHE A 155 9.61 14.96 -2.54
C PHE A 155 8.26 15.57 -2.15
N TRP A 156 7.58 15.02 -1.15
CA TRP A 156 6.29 15.53 -0.70
C TRP A 156 6.37 16.98 -0.20
N MET A 157 7.42 17.34 0.52
CA MET A 157 7.61 18.69 1.05
C MET A 157 8.02 19.71 -0.01
N ARG A 158 8.69 19.29 -1.08
CA ARG A 158 9.09 20.21 -2.18
C ARG A 158 8.00 20.36 -3.23
N GLU A 159 7.36 19.26 -3.64
CA GLU A 159 6.54 19.22 -4.84
C GLU A 159 5.03 19.12 -4.57
N ARG A 160 4.65 18.78 -3.36
CA ARG A 160 3.25 18.55 -2.98
C ARG A 160 2.75 19.44 -1.86
N LEU A 161 3.64 20.26 -1.27
CA LEU A 161 3.25 21.21 -0.24
C LEU A 161 2.50 22.40 -0.87
N THR A 162 1.38 22.77 -0.25
CA THR A 162 0.61 23.95 -0.63
C THR A 162 1.01 25.18 0.19
N PRO A 163 0.64 26.41 -0.21
CA PRO A 163 0.85 27.61 0.62
C PRO A 163 0.18 27.55 1.99
N THR A 164 -0.80 26.69 2.18
CA THR A 164 -1.48 26.48 3.48
C THR A 164 -0.73 25.52 4.40
N GLY A 165 0.41 24.95 3.99
CA GLY A 165 1.20 24.00 4.76
C GLY A 165 0.69 22.55 4.69
N LEU A 166 -0.33 22.24 3.90
CA LEU A 166 -0.83 20.90 3.68
C LEU A 166 -0.27 20.30 2.39
N ASN A 167 -0.01 19.01 2.37
CA ASN A 167 0.31 18.32 1.14
C ASN A 167 -0.98 18.06 0.32
N ARG A 168 -0.85 18.03 -1.01
CA ARG A 168 -1.95 17.69 -1.92
C ARG A 168 -1.53 16.61 -2.91
N TYR A 169 -2.46 15.81 -3.35
CA TYR A 169 -2.29 15.04 -4.57
C TYR A 169 -2.31 15.97 -5.77
N GLY A 170 -1.59 15.60 -6.81
CA GLY A 170 -1.55 16.40 -8.00
C GLY A 170 -0.87 15.68 -9.14
N SER A 171 -1.00 16.28 -10.33
CA SER A 171 -0.22 15.92 -11.49
C SER A 171 0.68 17.11 -11.84
N SER A 172 1.94 16.80 -12.12
CA SER A 172 2.91 17.74 -12.71
C SER A 172 3.24 17.31 -14.15
N ALA A 173 2.28 16.67 -14.83
CA ALA A 173 2.48 16.18 -16.18
C ALA A 173 2.72 17.34 -17.16
N SER A 174 3.74 17.17 -18.03
CA SER A 174 3.87 17.94 -19.26
C SER A 174 2.87 17.45 -20.31
N ASP A 175 2.60 18.25 -21.33
CA ASP A 175 1.73 17.85 -22.45
C ASP A 175 2.23 16.55 -23.09
N ALA A 176 3.54 16.39 -23.27
CA ALA A 176 4.13 15.17 -23.81
C ALA A 176 3.82 13.92 -22.96
N LEU A 177 3.84 14.05 -21.62
CA LEU A 177 3.51 12.94 -20.73
C LEU A 177 2.00 12.63 -20.74
N VAL A 178 1.16 13.65 -20.95
CA VAL A 178 -0.28 13.45 -21.14
C VAL A 178 -0.54 12.72 -22.45
N ASP A 179 0.13 13.09 -23.52
CA ASP A 179 0.03 12.44 -24.84
C ASP A 179 0.50 10.99 -24.77
N GLU A 180 1.63 10.72 -24.11
CA GLU A 180 2.10 9.35 -23.87
C GLU A 180 1.05 8.51 -23.12
N PHE A 181 0.43 9.09 -22.08
CA PHE A 181 -0.63 8.42 -21.34
C PHE A 181 -1.86 8.11 -22.20
N LEU A 182 -2.29 9.06 -23.03
CA LEU A 182 -3.46 8.88 -23.90
C LEU A 182 -3.20 7.81 -24.97
N VAL A 183 -2.00 7.75 -25.51
CA VAL A 183 -1.63 6.77 -26.56
C VAL A 183 -1.44 5.37 -25.96
N THR A 184 -0.80 5.25 -24.79
CA THR A 184 -0.40 3.97 -24.20
C THR A 184 -1.36 3.50 -23.12
N GLY A 185 -1.79 4.39 -22.22
CA GLY A 185 -2.70 4.11 -21.11
C GLY A 185 -4.16 4.07 -21.56
N GLY A 186 -4.58 4.98 -22.42
CA GLY A 186 -5.94 5.08 -22.93
C GLY A 186 -6.37 3.84 -23.73
N LYS A 187 -5.47 3.27 -24.51
CA LYS A 187 -5.72 2.01 -25.25
C LYS A 187 -5.97 0.78 -24.36
N ARG A 188 -5.62 0.85 -23.09
CA ARG A 188 -5.83 -0.25 -22.12
C ARG A 188 -7.18 -0.15 -21.41
N LEU A 189 -7.81 1.02 -21.45
CA LEU A 189 -9.09 1.30 -20.76
C LEU A 189 -10.28 1.39 -21.74
N GLY A 190 -10.03 1.36 -23.02
CA GLY A 190 -11.01 1.30 -24.11
C GLY A 190 -10.94 0.03 -24.86
#